data_d8461146f185427dd3ee50b9d26737c6
#
_entry.id   d8461146f185427dd3ee50b9d26737c6
#
_cell.length_a   1.000
_cell.length_b   1.000
_cell.length_c   1.000
_cell.angle_alpha   90.00
_cell.angle_beta   90.00
_cell.angle_gamma   90.00
#
_symmetry.space_group_name_H-M   'P 1'
#
loop_
_entity.id
_entity.type
_entity.pdbx_description
1 polymer ?
#
loop_
_entity_poly.entity_id
_entity_poly.type
_entity_poly.pdbx_seq_one_letter_code
_entity_poly.pdbx_strand_id
1 'polypeptide(L)'
;MDASLRILTLNIWGLKFVSKDRQARVRAIGDILAASGPSTSGSNDSRSSTGSAKSTDALQSVSARSSGYDLVCLQEVWVRADGEHLKLRARESGLIYSRFFYSGALGSGLLMLSRHPIVESNINPYRLNGQPLHVIQGDWFVGKAAGSIVVDVPGVGLVEVFNTHLHAPGGEGPDEWRRAHRLSQAYELGKLADAASLKGRHAVVCGDLNSRPESLVIRMLQERGNLQDAWAQSRPSSHASSAPRQMTPQSALQYDGVTCDSPICSYTVGKHISDDARQSGGKRLDYVLFSSHPSATRRLEARSCKVVCTELTPGYSFSLSDHFGVEAVLSLGAPSDQASTSGGPTQLEHQEQPRITTGRLSSESLNTGLGALQQHMRHASVTAQFHLRLFAASIVFVPVLAIAASFQPLKYLNWIFTLLGVATGFMGTTMLYVGFVGARWEMGSLRNVMDEMEAEAARARTSGHFRRT
;
A
#
# COMPACT_ATOMS: atom_id res chain seq x y z
N MET A 1 4.97 1.50 -32.33
CA MET A 1 4.03 1.48 -31.17
C MET A 1 4.71 2.23 -30.06
N ASP A 2 4.05 3.20 -29.45
CA ASP A 2 4.60 3.90 -28.30
C ASP A 2 4.79 2.90 -27.15
N ALA A 3 5.96 2.93 -26.51
CA ALA A 3 6.27 2.08 -25.37
C ALA A 3 5.28 2.36 -24.24
N SER A 4 4.67 1.31 -23.73
CA SER A 4 3.70 1.39 -22.63
C SER A 4 4.01 0.35 -21.57
N LEU A 5 3.65 0.66 -20.33
CA LEU A 5 3.82 -0.18 -19.16
C LEU A 5 2.44 -0.49 -18.56
N ARG A 6 2.02 -1.75 -18.61
CA ARG A 6 0.76 -2.20 -18.08
C ARG A 6 0.94 -2.86 -16.73
N ILE A 7 0.30 -2.31 -15.71
CA ILE A 7 0.49 -2.66 -14.31
C ILE A 7 -0.84 -3.11 -13.72
N LEU A 8 -0.79 -4.19 -12.93
CA LEU A 8 -1.88 -4.63 -12.06
C LEU A 8 -1.43 -4.53 -10.61
N THR A 9 -2.26 -3.98 -9.74
CA THR A 9 -2.16 -4.15 -8.28
C THR A 9 -3.41 -4.82 -7.73
N LEU A 10 -3.23 -5.75 -6.78
CA LEU A 10 -4.33 -6.49 -6.17
C LEU A 10 -3.96 -6.97 -4.76
N ASN A 11 -4.74 -6.60 -3.76
CA ASN A 11 -4.75 -7.26 -2.47
C ASN A 11 -5.53 -8.58 -2.61
N ILE A 12 -4.86 -9.74 -2.40
CA ILE A 12 -5.46 -11.06 -2.62
C ILE A 12 -6.17 -11.63 -1.38
N TRP A 13 -6.10 -10.93 -0.27
CA TRP A 13 -6.67 -11.40 1.01
C TRP A 13 -6.27 -12.85 1.33
N GLY A 14 -4.95 -13.10 1.41
CA GLY A 14 -4.40 -14.46 1.51
C GLY A 14 -4.13 -14.97 2.91
N LEU A 15 -4.68 -14.36 3.97
CA LEU A 15 -4.37 -14.72 5.36
C LEU A 15 -4.89 -16.12 5.72
N LYS A 16 -3.97 -17.02 6.09
CA LYS A 16 -4.29 -18.40 6.45
C LYS A 16 -5.20 -18.43 7.68
N PHE A 17 -6.21 -19.29 7.66
CA PHE A 17 -7.22 -19.49 8.72
C PHE A 17 -8.25 -18.36 8.90
N VAL A 18 -8.03 -17.17 8.33
CA VAL A 18 -8.92 -16.02 8.43
C VAL A 18 -9.68 -15.79 7.12
N SER A 19 -8.97 -15.79 6.00
CA SER A 19 -9.56 -15.54 4.68
C SER A 19 -10.39 -16.71 4.20
N LYS A 20 -11.67 -16.43 3.93
CA LYS A 20 -12.62 -17.44 3.41
C LYS A 20 -12.21 -17.85 1.99
N ASP A 21 -12.45 -19.10 1.65
CA ASP A 21 -12.29 -19.67 0.30
C ASP A 21 -10.90 -19.45 -0.33
N ARG A 22 -9.88 -19.14 0.48
CA ARG A 22 -8.55 -18.70 0.07
C ARG A 22 -7.95 -19.52 -1.06
N GLN A 23 -7.96 -20.86 -0.93
CA GLN A 23 -7.31 -21.74 -1.94
C GLN A 23 -7.98 -21.65 -3.32
N ALA A 24 -9.31 -21.63 -3.36
CA ALA A 24 -10.06 -21.51 -4.63
C ALA A 24 -9.80 -20.14 -5.27
N ARG A 25 -9.83 -19.06 -4.47
CA ARG A 25 -9.55 -17.69 -4.92
C ARG A 25 -8.14 -17.54 -5.47
N VAL A 26 -7.14 -18.02 -4.76
CA VAL A 26 -5.72 -17.94 -5.18
C VAL A 26 -5.50 -18.73 -6.48
N ARG A 27 -6.13 -19.90 -6.65
CA ARG A 27 -6.08 -20.65 -7.93
C ARG A 27 -6.68 -19.83 -9.06
N ALA A 28 -7.87 -19.26 -8.88
CA ALA A 28 -8.53 -18.45 -9.88
C ALA A 28 -7.71 -17.18 -10.24
N ILE A 29 -7.10 -16.52 -9.26
CA ILE A 29 -6.18 -15.41 -9.52
C ILE A 29 -4.99 -15.88 -10.35
N GLY A 30 -4.42 -17.05 -10.04
CA GLY A 30 -3.36 -17.67 -10.83
C GLY A 30 -3.78 -17.93 -12.29
N ASP A 31 -5.00 -18.43 -12.50
CA ASP A 31 -5.57 -18.69 -13.83
C ASP A 31 -5.77 -17.39 -14.62
N ILE A 32 -6.24 -16.32 -13.95
CA ILE A 32 -6.36 -14.99 -14.57
C ILE A 32 -4.99 -14.46 -14.99
N LEU A 33 -3.97 -14.61 -14.14
CA LEU A 33 -2.60 -14.20 -14.47
C LEU A 33 -2.06 -15.00 -15.67
N ALA A 34 -2.29 -16.31 -15.73
CA ALA A 34 -1.86 -17.15 -16.85
C ALA A 34 -2.54 -16.76 -18.16
N ALA A 35 -3.85 -16.48 -18.11
CA ALA A 35 -4.65 -16.09 -19.27
C ALA A 35 -4.36 -14.66 -19.77
N SER A 36 -3.65 -13.84 -18.99
CA SER A 36 -3.33 -12.45 -19.35
C SER A 36 -2.17 -12.29 -20.34
N GLY A 37 -1.65 -13.41 -20.90
CA GLY A 37 -0.58 -13.39 -21.91
C GLY A 37 -1.04 -12.85 -23.26
N PRO A 38 -0.11 -12.50 -24.18
CA PRO A 38 -0.43 -12.17 -25.55
C PRO A 38 -1.10 -13.39 -26.21
N SER A 39 -2.24 -13.18 -26.87
CA SER A 39 -2.90 -14.25 -27.63
C SER A 39 -1.99 -14.67 -28.77
N THR A 40 -1.43 -15.87 -28.72
CA THR A 40 -0.79 -16.51 -29.87
C THR A 40 -1.89 -16.95 -30.84
N SER A 41 -2.39 -16.03 -31.66
CA SER A 41 -3.18 -16.36 -32.82
C SER A 41 -2.27 -16.97 -33.90
N GLY A 42 -2.13 -18.29 -33.90
CA GLY A 42 -1.35 -18.96 -34.93
C GLY A 42 -1.08 -20.43 -34.65
N SER A 43 -2.12 -21.25 -34.60
CA SER A 43 -2.03 -22.64 -35.03
C SER A 43 -3.46 -23.11 -35.41
N ASN A 44 -3.68 -23.23 -36.72
CA ASN A 44 -4.77 -24.02 -37.27
C ASN A 44 -4.64 -25.46 -36.77
N ASP A 45 -5.50 -25.84 -35.86
CA ASP A 45 -5.86 -27.25 -35.68
C ASP A 45 -7.39 -27.37 -35.63
N SER A 46 -7.92 -27.67 -36.81
CA SER A 46 -9.27 -28.17 -37.01
C SER A 46 -9.38 -29.58 -36.40
N ARG A 47 -9.85 -29.65 -35.15
CA ARG A 47 -10.46 -30.88 -34.61
C ARG A 47 -11.77 -30.54 -33.90
N SER A 48 -12.85 -30.92 -34.56
CA SER A 48 -14.18 -30.98 -34.03
C SER A 48 -14.25 -31.88 -32.80
N SER A 49 -14.71 -31.32 -31.67
CA SER A 49 -15.37 -32.12 -30.62
C SER A 49 -16.46 -31.26 -29.98
N THR A 50 -17.68 -31.72 -30.19
CA THR A 50 -18.91 -31.29 -29.53
C THR A 50 -18.85 -31.55 -28.03
N GLY A 51 -19.12 -30.56 -27.22
CA GLY A 51 -19.41 -30.74 -25.79
C GLY A 51 -19.03 -29.60 -24.88
N SER A 52 -20.06 -28.98 -24.33
CA SER A 52 -20.03 -28.10 -23.13
C SER A 52 -19.58 -26.65 -23.27
N ALA A 53 -20.48 -25.83 -23.81
CA ALA A 53 -20.31 -24.39 -24.01
C ALA A 53 -20.89 -23.52 -22.87
N LYS A 54 -20.46 -23.69 -21.63
CA LYS A 54 -20.92 -22.79 -20.51
C LYS A 54 -19.81 -22.23 -19.58
N SER A 55 -18.56 -22.65 -19.72
CA SER A 55 -17.48 -22.12 -18.89
C SER A 55 -16.47 -21.20 -19.61
N THR A 56 -16.59 -21.11 -20.95
CA THR A 56 -15.66 -20.35 -21.80
C THR A 56 -15.97 -18.88 -21.96
N ASP A 57 -17.24 -18.46 -21.77
CA ASP A 57 -17.60 -17.04 -21.98
C ASP A 57 -17.07 -16.09 -20.88
N ALA A 58 -16.95 -16.53 -19.65
CA ALA A 58 -16.36 -15.73 -18.57
C ALA A 58 -14.83 -15.56 -18.75
N LEU A 59 -14.16 -16.56 -19.33
CA LEU A 59 -12.72 -16.48 -19.67
C LEU A 59 -12.48 -15.71 -20.97
N GLN A 60 -13.44 -15.71 -21.91
CA GLN A 60 -13.32 -14.98 -23.17
C GLN A 60 -13.50 -13.47 -23.00
N SER A 61 -14.24 -12.98 -22.03
CA SER A 61 -14.31 -11.54 -21.72
C SER A 61 -12.96 -10.98 -21.18
N VAL A 62 -12.11 -11.84 -20.64
CA VAL A 62 -10.72 -11.50 -20.24
C VAL A 62 -9.75 -11.59 -21.43
N SER A 63 -10.07 -12.37 -22.46
CA SER A 63 -9.18 -12.73 -23.58
C SER A 63 -9.07 -11.68 -24.70
N ALA A 64 -9.86 -10.62 -24.69
CA ALA A 64 -9.79 -9.55 -25.71
C ALA A 64 -8.64 -8.55 -25.51
N ARG A 65 -7.56 -8.93 -24.81
CA ARG A 65 -6.43 -8.05 -24.50
C ARG A 65 -5.23 -8.39 -25.36
N SER A 66 -4.87 -7.49 -26.27
CA SER A 66 -3.78 -7.65 -27.23
C SER A 66 -2.36 -7.60 -26.61
N SER A 67 -2.22 -7.28 -25.32
CA SER A 67 -0.95 -7.30 -24.58
C SER A 67 -1.17 -7.68 -23.12
N GLY A 68 -0.34 -8.59 -22.58
CA GLY A 68 -0.37 -9.00 -21.18
C GLY A 68 0.11 -7.93 -20.20
N TYR A 69 0.09 -8.22 -18.90
CA TYR A 69 0.71 -7.36 -17.90
C TYR A 69 2.23 -7.36 -18.05
N ASP A 70 2.85 -6.20 -17.81
CA ASP A 70 4.30 -6.05 -17.68
C ASP A 70 4.73 -6.22 -16.23
N LEU A 71 3.90 -5.73 -15.30
CA LEU A 71 4.12 -5.78 -13.86
C LEU A 71 2.85 -6.14 -13.12
N VAL A 72 2.98 -6.97 -12.07
CA VAL A 72 1.90 -7.30 -11.13
C VAL A 72 2.40 -7.13 -9.72
N CYS A 73 1.70 -6.33 -8.93
CA CYS A 73 1.97 -6.06 -7.52
C CYS A 73 0.86 -6.67 -6.66
N LEU A 74 1.18 -7.70 -5.90
CA LEU A 74 0.22 -8.40 -5.04
C LEU A 74 0.52 -8.11 -3.57
N GLN A 75 -0.54 -7.90 -2.79
CA GLN A 75 -0.51 -7.72 -1.36
C GLN A 75 -1.24 -8.88 -0.68
N GLU A 76 -0.96 -9.08 0.60
CA GLU A 76 -1.51 -10.16 1.43
C GLU A 76 -1.21 -11.59 0.93
N VAL A 77 -0.06 -11.80 0.32
CA VAL A 77 0.46 -13.13 -0.03
C VAL A 77 1.15 -13.74 1.19
N TRP A 78 0.38 -14.26 2.14
CA TRP A 78 0.92 -14.73 3.42
C TRP A 78 1.37 -16.17 3.44
N VAL A 79 0.89 -16.99 2.51
CA VAL A 79 1.20 -18.42 2.44
C VAL A 79 2.20 -18.66 1.33
N ARG A 80 3.35 -19.24 1.68
CA ARG A 80 4.43 -19.50 0.72
C ARG A 80 3.94 -20.32 -0.48
N ALA A 81 3.16 -21.37 -0.26
CA ALA A 81 2.63 -22.20 -1.33
C ALA A 81 1.74 -21.42 -2.30
N ASP A 82 0.97 -20.43 -1.80
CA ASP A 82 0.16 -19.56 -2.65
C ASP A 82 1.05 -18.67 -3.52
N GLY A 83 2.10 -18.10 -2.92
CA GLY A 83 3.08 -17.29 -3.67
C GLY A 83 3.77 -18.10 -4.77
N GLU A 84 4.19 -19.34 -4.49
CA GLU A 84 4.82 -20.19 -5.50
C GLU A 84 3.83 -20.59 -6.61
N HIS A 85 2.57 -20.88 -6.26
CA HIS A 85 1.52 -21.14 -7.24
C HIS A 85 1.31 -19.92 -8.17
N LEU A 86 1.16 -18.72 -7.61
CA LEU A 86 0.98 -17.49 -8.39
C LEU A 86 2.18 -17.21 -9.31
N LYS A 87 3.41 -17.41 -8.84
CA LYS A 87 4.62 -17.29 -9.68
C LYS A 87 4.62 -18.28 -10.84
N LEU A 88 4.26 -19.54 -10.57
CA LEU A 88 4.22 -20.59 -11.60
C LEU A 88 3.19 -20.23 -12.68
N ARG A 89 1.97 -19.87 -12.30
CA ARG A 89 0.90 -19.51 -13.25
C ARG A 89 1.24 -18.24 -14.04
N ALA A 90 1.83 -17.23 -13.40
CA ALA A 90 2.22 -15.98 -14.04
C ALA A 90 3.27 -16.18 -15.16
N ARG A 91 4.16 -17.19 -15.04
CA ARG A 91 5.14 -17.50 -16.08
C ARG A 91 4.50 -17.87 -17.41
N GLU A 92 3.32 -18.46 -17.41
CA GLU A 92 2.59 -18.85 -18.63
C GLU A 92 2.19 -17.64 -19.48
N SER A 93 2.02 -16.45 -18.86
CA SER A 93 1.76 -15.19 -19.55
C SER A 93 3.02 -14.34 -19.82
N GLY A 94 4.22 -14.87 -19.52
CA GLY A 94 5.49 -14.17 -19.72
C GLY A 94 5.96 -13.31 -18.54
N LEU A 95 5.31 -13.37 -17.39
CA LEU A 95 5.78 -12.76 -16.14
C LEU A 95 6.82 -13.68 -15.48
N ILE A 96 8.01 -13.78 -16.07
CA ILE A 96 9.02 -14.81 -15.72
C ILE A 96 9.87 -14.42 -14.52
N TYR A 97 9.96 -13.12 -14.20
CA TYR A 97 10.71 -12.62 -13.06
C TYR A 97 9.79 -12.37 -11.89
N SER A 98 10.25 -12.64 -10.68
CA SER A 98 9.45 -12.45 -9.48
C SER A 98 10.30 -12.11 -8.26
N ARG A 99 9.75 -11.31 -7.35
CA ARG A 99 10.36 -11.00 -6.07
C ARG A 99 9.31 -11.04 -4.96
N PHE A 100 9.51 -11.90 -3.96
CA PHE A 100 8.79 -11.87 -2.69
C PHE A 100 9.62 -11.13 -1.65
N PHE A 101 8.99 -10.28 -0.84
CA PHE A 101 9.68 -9.45 0.15
C PHE A 101 9.44 -9.98 1.55
N TYR A 102 10.51 -10.19 2.30
CA TYR A 102 10.48 -10.68 3.68
C TYR A 102 10.69 -9.52 4.64
N SER A 103 9.79 -9.37 5.62
CA SER A 103 9.85 -8.38 6.68
C SER A 103 9.13 -8.92 7.91
N GLY A 104 9.46 -8.41 9.11
CA GLY A 104 8.84 -8.86 10.35
C GLY A 104 8.94 -10.36 10.58
N ALA A 105 8.12 -10.89 11.49
CA ALA A 105 8.09 -12.30 11.83
C ALA A 105 7.28 -13.15 10.83
N LEU A 106 6.26 -12.57 10.20
CA LEU A 106 5.34 -13.26 9.29
C LEU A 106 5.61 -12.99 7.80
N GLY A 107 6.50 -12.05 7.51
CA GLY A 107 6.76 -11.54 6.17
C GLY A 107 5.87 -10.35 5.82
N SER A 108 6.25 -9.57 4.79
CA SER A 108 5.50 -8.39 4.37
C SER A 108 4.19 -8.69 3.62
N GLY A 109 4.02 -9.94 3.16
CA GLY A 109 2.91 -10.32 2.30
C GLY A 109 2.96 -9.73 0.89
N LEU A 110 4.12 -9.17 0.47
CA LEU A 110 4.27 -8.48 -0.81
C LEU A 110 4.96 -9.39 -1.84
N LEU A 111 4.32 -9.57 -2.99
CA LEU A 111 4.87 -10.29 -4.14
C LEU A 111 4.80 -9.38 -5.36
N MET A 112 5.90 -9.29 -6.11
CA MET A 112 5.95 -8.64 -7.41
C MET A 112 6.32 -9.64 -8.48
N LEU A 113 5.64 -9.52 -9.63
CA LEU A 113 5.88 -10.31 -10.83
C LEU A 113 6.20 -9.34 -11.97
N SER A 114 7.17 -9.68 -12.80
CA SER A 114 7.63 -8.81 -13.89
C SER A 114 7.88 -9.62 -15.16
N ARG A 115 7.53 -9.02 -16.29
CA ARG A 115 7.93 -9.45 -17.63
C ARG A 115 9.38 -9.07 -17.92
N HIS A 116 9.82 -7.94 -17.36
CA HIS A 116 11.16 -7.39 -17.56
C HIS A 116 12.14 -7.89 -16.51
N PRO A 117 13.43 -8.06 -16.85
CA PRO A 117 14.46 -8.42 -15.87
C PRO A 117 14.48 -7.45 -14.68
N ILE A 118 14.58 -8.00 -13.47
CA ILE A 118 14.75 -7.21 -12.26
C ILE A 118 16.23 -6.87 -12.12
N VAL A 119 16.58 -5.59 -12.28
CA VAL A 119 17.97 -5.09 -12.21
C VAL A 119 18.39 -4.90 -10.76
N GLU A 120 17.49 -4.36 -9.93
CA GLU A 120 17.69 -4.16 -8.49
C GLU A 120 16.44 -4.52 -7.73
N SER A 121 16.58 -4.91 -6.46
CA SER A 121 15.45 -5.06 -5.55
C SER A 121 15.81 -4.61 -4.15
N ASN A 122 14.88 -3.94 -3.47
CA ASN A 122 15.07 -3.48 -2.12
C ASN A 122 13.79 -3.67 -1.29
N ILE A 123 13.96 -3.72 0.03
CA ILE A 123 12.85 -3.68 0.99
C ILE A 123 13.15 -2.65 2.06
N ASN A 124 12.17 -1.78 2.33
CA ASN A 124 12.24 -0.75 3.35
C ASN A 124 11.11 -0.99 4.37
N PRO A 125 11.39 -1.70 5.48
CA PRO A 125 10.43 -1.86 6.55
C PRO A 125 10.07 -0.51 7.14
N TYR A 126 8.78 -0.23 7.30
CA TYR A 126 8.34 0.99 7.95
C TYR A 126 8.67 0.96 9.43
N ARG A 127 9.05 2.11 9.99
CA ARG A 127 9.41 2.24 11.40
C ARG A 127 8.20 2.09 12.32
N LEU A 128 7.02 2.52 11.88
CA LEU A 128 5.75 2.40 12.59
C LEU A 128 4.85 1.37 11.92
N ASN A 129 4.56 0.27 12.63
CA ASN A 129 3.82 -0.89 12.14
C ASN A 129 2.75 -1.38 13.11
N GLY A 130 2.07 -0.48 13.82
CA GLY A 130 1.13 -0.86 14.85
C GLY A 130 1.80 -1.06 16.21
N GLN A 131 1.10 -1.74 17.14
CA GLN A 131 1.53 -1.94 18.51
C GLN A 131 1.57 -3.42 18.88
N PRO A 132 2.53 -3.88 19.70
CA PRO A 132 2.71 -5.30 20.00
C PRO A 132 1.54 -5.94 20.76
N LEU A 133 0.76 -5.15 21.53
CA LEU A 133 -0.45 -5.66 22.22
C LEU A 133 -1.63 -5.90 21.28
N HIS A 134 -1.64 -5.32 20.10
CA HIS A 134 -2.71 -5.51 19.12
C HIS A 134 -2.49 -6.78 18.29
N VAL A 135 -2.31 -7.91 18.96
CA VAL A 135 -1.96 -9.22 18.35
C VAL A 135 -2.96 -9.61 17.25
N ILE A 136 -4.26 -9.36 17.46
CA ILE A 136 -5.33 -9.73 16.51
C ILE A 136 -5.24 -8.92 15.21
N GLN A 137 -4.71 -7.70 15.25
CA GLN A 137 -4.49 -6.88 14.05
C GLN A 137 -3.31 -7.36 13.21
N GLY A 138 -2.31 -7.97 13.86
CA GLY A 138 -1.18 -8.62 13.19
C GLY A 138 -0.11 -7.69 12.61
N ASP A 139 -0.38 -6.41 12.38
CA ASP A 139 0.50 -5.48 11.64
C ASP A 139 1.90 -5.35 12.25
N TRP A 140 2.01 -5.37 13.59
CA TRP A 140 3.31 -5.40 14.28
C TRP A 140 4.14 -6.62 13.90
N PHE A 141 3.53 -7.80 13.83
CA PHE A 141 4.21 -9.06 13.56
C PHE A 141 4.52 -9.24 12.07
N VAL A 142 3.71 -8.64 11.22
CA VAL A 142 3.87 -8.63 9.77
C VAL A 142 5.07 -7.79 9.34
N GLY A 143 5.32 -6.67 10.02
CA GLY A 143 6.37 -5.74 9.62
C GLY A 143 6.10 -5.15 8.25
N LYS A 144 5.04 -4.34 8.14
CA LYS A 144 4.67 -3.65 6.89
C LYS A 144 5.86 -2.89 6.31
N ALA A 145 5.98 -2.89 4.98
CA ALA A 145 7.16 -2.39 4.28
C ALA A 145 6.78 -1.83 2.91
N ALA A 146 7.70 -1.08 2.32
CA ALA A 146 7.75 -0.83 0.88
C ALA A 146 8.78 -1.77 0.25
N GLY A 147 8.31 -2.74 -0.56
CA GLY A 147 9.17 -3.55 -1.40
C GLY A 147 9.35 -2.87 -2.75
N SER A 148 10.57 -2.75 -3.28
CA SER A 148 10.80 -2.19 -4.60
C SER A 148 11.62 -3.11 -5.51
N ILE A 149 11.34 -3.02 -6.81
CA ILE A 149 12.16 -3.56 -7.89
C ILE A 149 12.47 -2.45 -8.89
N VAL A 150 13.65 -2.50 -9.47
CA VAL A 150 14.01 -1.70 -10.65
C VAL A 150 13.97 -2.60 -11.86
N VAL A 151 13.26 -2.17 -12.88
CA VAL A 151 13.19 -2.85 -14.18
C VAL A 151 13.60 -1.90 -15.30
N ASP A 152 14.25 -2.43 -16.32
CA ASP A 152 14.52 -1.69 -17.54
C ASP A 152 13.44 -2.02 -18.58
N VAL A 153 12.59 -1.04 -18.87
CA VAL A 153 11.45 -1.21 -19.77
C VAL A 153 11.80 -0.66 -21.15
N PRO A 154 11.82 -1.50 -22.19
CA PRO A 154 12.17 -1.08 -23.54
C PRO A 154 11.36 0.14 -24.00
N GLY A 155 12.06 1.21 -24.38
CA GLY A 155 11.46 2.47 -24.84
C GLY A 155 10.91 3.38 -23.74
N VAL A 156 10.91 2.96 -22.48
CA VAL A 156 10.56 3.79 -21.30
C VAL A 156 11.83 4.11 -20.49
N GLY A 157 12.73 3.15 -20.31
CA GLY A 157 13.93 3.24 -19.50
C GLY A 157 13.75 2.64 -18.11
N LEU A 158 14.59 3.06 -17.16
CA LEU A 158 14.58 2.53 -15.78
C LEU A 158 13.34 3.00 -15.02
N VAL A 159 12.59 2.03 -14.51
CA VAL A 159 11.41 2.26 -13.67
C VAL A 159 11.63 1.57 -12.33
N GLU A 160 11.56 2.31 -11.23
CA GLU A 160 11.53 1.75 -9.88
C GLU A 160 10.08 1.63 -9.42
N VAL A 161 9.64 0.42 -9.18
CA VAL A 161 8.26 0.10 -8.81
C VAL A 161 8.23 -0.31 -7.35
N PHE A 162 7.43 0.39 -6.56
CA PHE A 162 7.19 0.12 -5.14
C PHE A 162 5.87 -0.61 -4.98
N ASN A 163 5.87 -1.71 -4.26
CA ASN A 163 4.68 -2.42 -3.80
C ASN A 163 4.57 -2.26 -2.29
N THR A 164 3.40 -1.87 -1.80
CA THR A 164 3.17 -1.64 -0.38
C THR A 164 1.76 -2.01 0.06
N HIS A 165 1.61 -2.20 1.37
CA HIS A 165 0.33 -2.33 2.05
C HIS A 165 0.43 -1.56 3.36
N LEU A 166 -0.21 -0.38 3.45
CA LEU A 166 -0.12 0.49 4.63
C LEU A 166 -0.95 -0.05 5.79
N HIS A 167 -0.74 0.51 6.97
CA HIS A 167 -1.37 0.07 8.22
C HIS A 167 -2.90 0.11 8.16
N ALA A 168 -3.56 -0.96 8.56
CA ALA A 168 -5.01 -1.14 8.58
C ALA A 168 -5.57 -1.12 10.03
N PRO A 169 -6.89 -0.92 10.21
CA PRO A 169 -7.85 -0.40 9.24
C PRO A 169 -7.67 1.09 8.98
N GLY A 170 -8.18 1.56 7.81
CA GLY A 170 -8.19 2.97 7.46
C GLY A 170 -9.28 3.74 8.22
N GLY A 171 -8.95 4.91 8.71
CA GLY A 171 -9.85 5.91 9.28
C GLY A 171 -9.15 7.26 9.24
N GLU A 172 -9.90 8.34 9.06
CA GLU A 172 -9.34 9.68 8.86
C GLU A 172 -9.69 10.64 10.02
N GLY A 173 -10.45 10.15 11.03
CA GLY A 173 -10.81 10.94 12.20
C GLY A 173 -9.59 11.41 12.99
N PRO A 174 -9.68 12.55 13.71
CA PRO A 174 -8.58 13.08 14.51
C PRO A 174 -8.15 12.12 15.63
N ASP A 175 -9.08 11.33 16.15
CA ASP A 175 -8.83 10.38 17.24
C ASP A 175 -8.35 9.00 16.74
N GLU A 176 -8.25 8.81 15.42
CA GLU A 176 -7.77 7.56 14.81
C GLU A 176 -6.25 7.47 14.87
N TRP A 177 -5.74 6.82 15.91
CA TRP A 177 -4.31 6.70 16.17
C TRP A 177 -3.52 6.00 15.03
N ARG A 178 -4.16 5.10 14.28
CA ARG A 178 -3.55 4.40 13.14
C ARG A 178 -3.27 5.33 11.97
N ARG A 179 -3.96 6.48 11.91
CA ARG A 179 -3.70 7.55 10.95
C ARG A 179 -2.27 8.07 11.07
N ALA A 180 -1.73 8.22 12.29
CA ALA A 180 -0.34 8.66 12.49
C ALA A 180 0.67 7.64 11.92
N HIS A 181 0.38 6.34 12.05
CA HIS A 181 1.20 5.29 11.45
C HIS A 181 1.17 5.39 9.92
N ARG A 182 0.00 5.52 9.29
CA ARG A 182 -0.11 5.70 7.84
C ARG A 182 0.54 6.98 7.34
N LEU A 183 0.44 8.09 8.09
CA LEU A 183 1.12 9.34 7.74
C LEU A 183 2.64 9.18 7.75
N SER A 184 3.21 8.52 8.76
CA SER A 184 4.65 8.20 8.81
C SER A 184 5.04 7.30 7.63
N GLN A 185 4.29 6.25 7.37
CA GLN A 185 4.53 5.32 6.26
C GLN A 185 4.44 6.02 4.90
N ALA A 186 3.44 6.88 4.69
CA ALA A 186 3.26 7.66 3.47
C ALA A 186 4.41 8.65 3.26
N TYR A 187 4.87 9.33 4.33
CA TYR A 187 6.02 10.21 4.28
C TYR A 187 7.31 9.45 3.90
N GLU A 188 7.57 8.31 4.56
CA GLU A 188 8.72 7.45 4.26
C GLU A 188 8.68 6.95 2.80
N LEU A 189 7.52 6.46 2.33
CA LEU A 189 7.33 5.98 0.95
C LEU A 189 7.50 7.11 -0.07
N GLY A 190 6.96 8.30 0.21
CA GLY A 190 7.15 9.48 -0.64
C GLY A 190 8.63 9.86 -0.79
N LYS A 191 9.41 9.78 0.29
CA LYS A 191 10.88 9.98 0.23
C LYS A 191 11.57 8.95 -0.66
N LEU A 192 11.14 7.68 -0.62
CA LEU A 192 11.71 6.62 -1.45
C LEU A 192 11.40 6.87 -2.93
N ALA A 193 10.17 7.24 -3.27
CA ALA A 193 9.76 7.55 -4.63
C ALA A 193 10.51 8.78 -5.19
N ASP A 194 10.65 9.84 -4.39
CA ASP A 194 11.43 11.03 -4.74
C ASP A 194 12.92 10.69 -4.97
N ALA A 195 13.51 9.87 -4.08
CA ALA A 195 14.89 9.41 -4.23
C ALA A 195 15.11 8.55 -5.49
N ALA A 196 14.14 7.72 -5.89
CA ALA A 196 14.20 6.99 -7.16
C ALA A 196 14.22 7.96 -8.35
N SER A 197 13.37 8.98 -8.34
CA SER A 197 13.32 10.02 -9.36
C SER A 197 14.64 10.80 -9.47
N LEU A 198 15.26 11.13 -8.33
CA LEU A 198 16.57 11.81 -8.30
C LEU A 198 17.72 10.92 -8.83
N LYS A 199 17.57 9.61 -8.80
CA LYS A 199 18.52 8.64 -9.42
C LYS A 199 18.29 8.47 -10.93
N GLY A 200 17.42 9.28 -11.56
CA GLY A 200 17.11 9.20 -12.99
C GLY A 200 16.17 8.06 -13.37
N ARG A 201 15.38 7.55 -12.41
CA ARG A 201 14.38 6.51 -12.63
C ARG A 201 12.97 7.09 -12.63
N HIS A 202 12.08 6.57 -13.44
CA HIS A 202 10.66 6.79 -13.22
C HIS A 202 10.24 6.03 -11.96
N ALA A 203 9.39 6.61 -11.13
CA ALA A 203 8.89 5.94 -9.94
C ALA A 203 7.41 5.57 -10.11
N VAL A 204 7.05 4.36 -9.70
CA VAL A 204 5.66 3.88 -9.66
C VAL A 204 5.40 3.30 -8.28
N VAL A 205 4.31 3.70 -7.64
CA VAL A 205 3.88 3.19 -6.33
C VAL A 205 2.54 2.48 -6.50
N CYS A 206 2.50 1.21 -6.15
CA CYS A 206 1.33 0.35 -6.22
C CYS A 206 0.98 -0.21 -4.85
N GLY A 207 -0.28 -0.45 -4.60
CA GLY A 207 -0.70 -1.21 -3.43
C GLY A 207 -1.96 -0.70 -2.76
N ASP A 208 -2.27 -1.38 -1.65
CA ASP A 208 -3.33 -1.01 -0.72
C ASP A 208 -2.80 0.03 0.27
N LEU A 209 -3.22 1.27 0.10
CA LEU A 209 -2.80 2.39 0.94
C LEU A 209 -3.71 2.59 2.16
N ASN A 210 -4.76 1.77 2.31
CA ASN A 210 -5.72 1.85 3.43
C ASN A 210 -6.23 3.27 3.72
N SER A 211 -6.26 4.15 2.71
CA SER A 211 -6.62 5.56 2.82
C SER A 211 -7.36 6.02 1.58
N ARG A 212 -8.35 6.88 1.75
CA ARG A 212 -9.16 7.43 0.66
C ARG A 212 -8.43 8.55 -0.08
N PRO A 213 -8.82 8.87 -1.33
CA PRO A 213 -8.17 9.89 -2.16
C PRO A 213 -8.05 11.27 -1.51
N GLU A 214 -9.08 11.69 -0.77
CA GLU A 214 -9.16 12.99 -0.10
C GLU A 214 -8.37 13.04 1.21
N SER A 215 -7.81 11.92 1.65
CA SER A 215 -7.11 11.82 2.93
C SER A 215 -5.78 12.57 2.94
N LEU A 216 -5.38 13.03 4.12
CA LEU A 216 -4.06 13.61 4.32
C LEU A 216 -2.92 12.63 4.00
N VAL A 217 -3.15 11.32 4.20
CA VAL A 217 -2.17 10.26 3.92
C VAL A 217 -1.83 10.23 2.42
N ILE A 218 -2.84 10.21 1.56
CA ILE A 218 -2.65 10.21 0.10
C ILE A 218 -2.03 11.52 -0.36
N ARG A 219 -2.53 12.66 0.13
CA ARG A 219 -1.98 13.98 -0.20
C ARG A 219 -0.51 14.07 0.18
N MET A 220 -0.14 13.65 1.40
CA MET A 220 1.26 13.67 1.87
C MET A 220 2.16 12.78 1.00
N LEU A 221 1.71 11.59 0.62
CA LEU A 221 2.43 10.68 -0.26
C LEU A 221 2.66 11.32 -1.64
N GLN A 222 1.61 11.90 -2.22
CA GLN A 222 1.68 12.54 -3.54
C GLN A 222 2.61 13.75 -3.53
N GLU A 223 2.45 14.65 -2.55
CA GLU A 223 3.28 15.86 -2.45
C GLU A 223 4.75 15.50 -2.18
N ARG A 224 5.02 14.59 -1.21
CA ARG A 224 6.39 14.24 -0.83
C ARG A 224 7.12 13.41 -1.89
N GLY A 225 6.40 12.57 -2.61
CA GLY A 225 6.94 11.73 -3.69
C GLY A 225 6.83 12.37 -5.09
N ASN A 226 6.26 13.57 -5.21
CA ASN A 226 5.92 14.20 -6.49
C ASN A 226 5.13 13.23 -7.40
N LEU A 227 4.16 12.51 -6.82
CA LEU A 227 3.42 11.43 -7.45
C LEU A 227 2.06 11.90 -7.99
N GLN A 228 1.72 11.45 -9.17
CA GLN A 228 0.41 11.63 -9.80
C GLN A 228 -0.41 10.36 -9.66
N ASP A 229 -1.72 10.51 -9.48
CA ASP A 229 -2.65 9.39 -9.42
C ASP A 229 -3.09 9.00 -10.84
N ALA A 230 -2.80 7.76 -11.24
CA ALA A 230 -3.17 7.23 -12.55
C ALA A 230 -4.69 7.26 -12.77
N TRP A 231 -5.47 7.03 -11.70
CA TRP A 231 -6.93 7.14 -11.76
C TRP A 231 -7.38 8.55 -12.10
N ALA A 232 -6.88 9.55 -11.38
CA ALA A 232 -7.25 10.95 -11.58
C ALA A 232 -6.78 11.48 -12.94
N GLN A 233 -5.55 11.15 -13.33
CA GLN A 233 -4.99 11.66 -14.60
C GLN A 233 -5.67 11.05 -15.84
N SER A 234 -6.09 9.79 -15.79
CA SER A 234 -6.74 9.13 -16.93
C SER A 234 -8.17 9.63 -17.20
N ARG A 235 -8.70 10.52 -16.36
CA ARG A 235 -10.07 11.08 -16.46
C ARG A 235 -10.01 12.58 -16.65
N PRO A 236 -10.46 13.13 -17.81
CA PRO A 236 -10.54 14.57 -18.02
C PRO A 236 -11.49 15.21 -16.99
N SER A 237 -11.16 16.42 -16.54
CA SER A 237 -11.91 17.21 -15.55
C SER A 237 -13.38 17.50 -15.94
N SER A 238 -13.74 17.27 -17.21
CA SER A 238 -15.12 17.42 -17.73
C SER A 238 -16.14 16.43 -17.11
N HIS A 239 -15.68 15.40 -16.36
CA HIS A 239 -16.57 14.48 -15.65
C HIS A 239 -16.98 14.95 -14.25
N ALA A 240 -16.56 16.13 -13.79
CA ALA A 240 -17.19 16.82 -12.67
C ALA A 240 -18.57 17.35 -13.08
N SER A 241 -19.46 16.46 -13.53
CA SER A 241 -20.86 16.77 -13.79
C SER A 241 -21.51 17.22 -12.49
N SER A 242 -21.94 18.48 -12.46
CA SER A 242 -22.65 19.08 -11.33
C SER A 242 -24.06 18.49 -11.08
N ALA A 243 -24.49 17.50 -11.85
CA ALA A 243 -25.75 16.82 -11.64
C ALA A 243 -25.62 15.74 -10.54
N PRO A 244 -26.57 15.67 -9.58
CA PRO A 244 -26.58 14.60 -8.59
C PRO A 244 -26.66 13.25 -9.31
N ARG A 245 -25.57 12.49 -9.28
CA ARG A 245 -25.49 11.16 -9.89
C ARG A 245 -26.11 10.17 -8.92
N GLN A 246 -27.07 9.36 -9.41
CA GLN A 246 -27.55 8.25 -8.60
C GLN A 246 -26.38 7.28 -8.37
N MET A 247 -25.93 7.19 -7.13
CA MET A 247 -24.80 6.33 -6.76
C MET A 247 -25.26 4.87 -6.78
N THR A 248 -24.86 4.12 -7.79
CA THR A 248 -24.97 2.67 -7.83
C THR A 248 -23.63 2.02 -7.57
N PRO A 249 -23.55 0.78 -7.06
CA PRO A 249 -22.28 0.10 -6.88
C PRO A 249 -21.44 0.04 -8.15
N GLN A 250 -22.04 -0.17 -9.32
CA GLN A 250 -21.36 -0.18 -10.61
C GLN A 250 -20.81 1.20 -10.98
N SER A 251 -21.59 2.26 -10.74
CA SER A 251 -21.11 3.63 -10.99
C SER A 251 -19.96 4.00 -10.06
N ALA A 252 -19.98 3.55 -8.80
CA ALA A 252 -18.89 3.76 -7.85
C ALA A 252 -17.58 3.08 -8.32
N LEU A 253 -17.64 1.85 -8.85
CA LEU A 253 -16.47 1.20 -9.45
C LEU A 253 -15.95 1.97 -10.67
N GLN A 254 -16.84 2.35 -11.57
CA GLN A 254 -16.48 2.94 -12.86
C GLN A 254 -15.94 4.37 -12.74
N TYR A 255 -16.51 5.18 -11.85
CA TYR A 255 -16.23 6.62 -11.79
C TYR A 255 -15.39 7.02 -10.59
N ASP A 256 -15.58 6.36 -9.43
CA ASP A 256 -14.87 6.70 -8.19
C ASP A 256 -13.72 5.73 -7.89
N GLY A 257 -13.63 4.62 -8.66
CA GLY A 257 -12.53 3.66 -8.52
C GLY A 257 -12.58 2.84 -7.24
N VAL A 258 -13.78 2.60 -6.73
CA VAL A 258 -13.97 1.82 -5.50
C VAL A 258 -13.32 0.43 -5.64
N THR A 259 -12.49 0.07 -4.67
CA THR A 259 -11.77 -1.22 -4.65
C THR A 259 -12.12 -2.10 -3.45
N CYS A 260 -12.64 -1.52 -2.37
CA CYS A 260 -12.94 -2.23 -1.13
C CYS A 260 -14.32 -1.83 -0.57
N ASP A 261 -14.90 -2.70 0.27
CA ASP A 261 -16.21 -2.52 0.92
C ASP A 261 -17.37 -2.25 -0.07
N SER A 262 -17.23 -2.64 -1.34
CA SER A 262 -18.28 -2.51 -2.36
C SER A 262 -19.41 -3.51 -2.12
N PRO A 263 -20.69 -3.10 -2.28
CA PRO A 263 -21.82 -4.02 -2.20
C PRO A 263 -21.82 -5.14 -3.25
N ILE A 264 -21.04 -5.00 -4.34
CA ILE A 264 -20.88 -6.05 -5.37
C ILE A 264 -19.96 -7.17 -4.86
N CYS A 265 -19.05 -6.87 -3.95
CA CYS A 265 -18.15 -7.87 -3.39
C CYS A 265 -18.92 -8.79 -2.43
N SER A 266 -18.86 -10.12 -2.69
CA SER A 266 -19.56 -11.12 -1.87
C SER A 266 -19.11 -11.11 -0.39
N TYR A 267 -17.89 -10.71 -0.12
CA TYR A 267 -17.33 -10.64 1.25
C TYR A 267 -17.71 -9.38 2.01
N THR A 268 -18.37 -8.42 1.35
CA THR A 268 -18.96 -7.24 2.00
C THR A 268 -20.34 -7.55 2.57
N VAL A 269 -21.02 -8.57 2.06
CA VAL A 269 -22.36 -8.98 2.51
C VAL A 269 -22.29 -9.44 3.98
N GLY A 270 -23.08 -8.79 4.85
CA GLY A 270 -23.11 -9.07 6.29
C GLY A 270 -21.94 -8.47 7.08
N LYS A 271 -20.99 -7.79 6.43
CA LYS A 271 -19.92 -7.03 7.10
C LYS A 271 -20.46 -5.68 7.57
N HIS A 272 -20.09 -5.28 8.77
CA HIS A 272 -20.34 -3.91 9.22
C HIS A 272 -19.41 -2.96 8.47
N ILE A 273 -19.98 -2.13 7.61
CA ILE A 273 -19.27 -1.05 6.90
C ILE A 273 -19.73 0.30 7.44
N SER A 274 -18.85 1.31 7.44
CA SER A 274 -19.18 2.66 7.87
C SER A 274 -20.27 3.27 6.98
N ASP A 275 -21.10 4.15 7.55
CA ASP A 275 -22.20 4.81 6.80
C ASP A 275 -21.65 5.59 5.59
N ASP A 276 -20.52 6.20 5.73
CA ASP A 276 -19.81 6.91 4.68
C ASP A 276 -19.40 5.97 3.52
N ALA A 277 -18.84 4.78 3.81
CA ALA A 277 -18.55 3.78 2.79
C ALA A 277 -19.83 3.24 2.13
N ARG A 278 -20.92 3.13 2.88
CA ARG A 278 -22.22 2.71 2.36
C ARG A 278 -22.79 3.73 1.38
N GLN A 279 -22.72 5.02 1.73
CA GLN A 279 -23.20 6.12 0.89
C GLN A 279 -22.39 6.27 -0.40
N SER A 280 -21.05 6.09 -0.32
CA SER A 280 -20.15 6.16 -1.48
C SER A 280 -20.02 4.86 -2.28
N GLY A 281 -20.78 3.81 -1.96
CA GLY A 281 -20.71 2.52 -2.65
C GLY A 281 -19.43 1.73 -2.41
N GLY A 282 -18.66 2.09 -1.38
CA GLY A 282 -17.40 1.48 -0.98
C GLY A 282 -16.27 2.49 -0.78
N LYS A 283 -15.03 2.03 -0.87
CA LYS A 283 -13.81 2.85 -0.68
C LYS A 283 -12.82 2.58 -1.81
N ARG A 284 -12.09 3.59 -2.24
CA ARG A 284 -10.89 3.44 -3.06
C ARG A 284 -9.69 3.42 -2.14
N LEU A 285 -9.05 2.25 -1.99
CA LEU A 285 -7.91 2.03 -1.11
C LEU A 285 -6.66 1.56 -1.86
N ASP A 286 -6.84 1.03 -3.08
CA ASP A 286 -5.78 0.51 -3.93
C ASP A 286 -5.44 1.51 -5.04
N TYR A 287 -4.15 1.73 -5.27
CA TYR A 287 -3.65 2.80 -6.13
C TYR A 287 -2.52 2.35 -7.04
N VAL A 288 -2.41 3.06 -8.18
CA VAL A 288 -1.21 3.18 -8.99
C VAL A 288 -0.88 4.65 -9.07
N LEU A 289 0.17 5.06 -8.35
CA LEU A 289 0.70 6.42 -8.39
C LEU A 289 2.03 6.40 -9.13
N PHE A 290 2.40 7.49 -9.81
CA PHE A 290 3.63 7.52 -10.60
C PHE A 290 4.24 8.91 -10.68
N SER A 291 5.55 8.95 -10.94
CA SER A 291 6.28 10.17 -11.27
C SER A 291 7.37 9.90 -12.32
N SER A 292 7.72 10.93 -13.04
CA SER A 292 8.85 10.91 -13.97
C SER A 292 10.08 11.52 -13.33
N HIS A 293 11.27 11.02 -13.68
CA HIS A 293 12.49 11.66 -13.21
C HIS A 293 12.62 13.08 -13.81
N PRO A 294 13.23 14.04 -13.09
CA PRO A 294 13.26 15.45 -13.49
C PRO A 294 13.91 15.72 -14.85
N SER A 295 14.90 14.90 -15.22
CA SER A 295 15.63 15.04 -16.49
C SER A 295 14.97 14.30 -17.66
N ALA A 296 13.77 13.72 -17.48
CA ALA A 296 13.09 13.02 -18.55
C ALA A 296 12.62 14.00 -19.64
N THR A 297 13.02 13.76 -20.88
CA THR A 297 12.54 14.50 -22.05
C THR A 297 11.08 14.20 -22.38
N ARG A 298 10.63 13.01 -22.03
CA ARG A 298 9.23 12.57 -22.13
C ARG A 298 8.77 12.08 -20.74
N ARG A 299 7.62 12.57 -20.29
CA ARG A 299 7.07 12.21 -18.97
C ARG A 299 6.11 11.04 -19.08
N LEU A 300 6.04 10.22 -18.02
CA LEU A 300 5.00 9.21 -17.90
C LEU A 300 3.62 9.88 -17.84
N GLU A 301 2.66 9.28 -18.52
CA GLU A 301 1.25 9.65 -18.53
C GLU A 301 0.39 8.39 -18.38
N ALA A 302 -0.71 8.50 -17.63
CA ALA A 302 -1.69 7.43 -17.53
C ALA A 302 -2.63 7.48 -18.74
N ARG A 303 -2.52 6.49 -19.62
CA ARG A 303 -3.43 6.31 -20.77
C ARG A 303 -4.78 5.76 -20.35
N SER A 304 -4.79 4.88 -19.36
CA SER A 304 -6.00 4.34 -18.77
C SER A 304 -5.73 3.87 -17.36
N CYS A 305 -6.76 3.95 -16.52
CA CYS A 305 -6.77 3.33 -15.20
C CYS A 305 -8.19 2.83 -14.91
N LYS A 306 -8.34 1.60 -14.46
CA LYS A 306 -9.65 0.98 -14.22
C LYS A 306 -9.61 -0.04 -13.11
N VAL A 307 -10.76 -0.25 -12.47
CA VAL A 307 -10.97 -1.36 -11.53
C VAL A 307 -11.18 -2.64 -12.33
N VAL A 308 -10.54 -3.72 -11.91
CA VAL A 308 -10.55 -5.05 -12.54
C VAL A 308 -10.71 -6.14 -11.48
N CYS A 309 -10.84 -7.41 -11.89
CA CYS A 309 -11.03 -8.54 -10.96
C CYS A 309 -12.30 -8.37 -10.12
N THR A 310 -13.35 -7.85 -10.74
CA THR A 310 -14.67 -7.62 -10.12
C THR A 310 -15.60 -8.82 -10.24
N GLU A 311 -15.22 -9.78 -11.05
CA GLU A 311 -15.98 -10.99 -11.34
C GLU A 311 -15.97 -11.94 -10.14
N LEU A 312 -16.96 -12.83 -10.10
CA LEU A 312 -16.96 -13.94 -9.15
C LEU A 312 -15.87 -14.95 -9.52
N THR A 313 -15.39 -15.67 -8.53
CA THR A 313 -14.45 -16.77 -8.73
C THR A 313 -15.08 -17.83 -9.65
N PRO A 314 -14.42 -18.23 -10.75
CA PRO A 314 -15.00 -19.18 -11.71
C PRO A 314 -15.49 -20.47 -11.05
N GLY A 315 -16.76 -20.82 -11.27
CA GLY A 315 -17.41 -21.99 -10.67
C GLY A 315 -17.91 -21.80 -9.24
N TYR A 316 -17.83 -20.58 -8.69
CA TYR A 316 -18.25 -20.27 -7.33
C TYR A 316 -19.11 -19.00 -7.29
N SER A 317 -19.80 -18.79 -6.16
CA SER A 317 -20.65 -17.62 -5.89
C SER A 317 -19.96 -16.54 -5.06
N PHE A 318 -18.63 -16.58 -4.93
CA PHE A 318 -17.87 -15.62 -4.16
C PHE A 318 -16.84 -14.88 -5.02
N SER A 319 -16.47 -13.67 -4.59
CA SER A 319 -15.51 -12.79 -5.27
C SER A 319 -14.07 -13.33 -5.20
N LEU A 320 -13.20 -12.85 -6.08
CA LEU A 320 -11.77 -13.23 -6.13
C LEU A 320 -10.99 -12.76 -4.89
N SER A 321 -11.37 -11.64 -4.30
CA SER A 321 -10.82 -11.11 -3.06
C SER A 321 -11.90 -10.25 -2.38
N ASP A 322 -11.64 -9.75 -1.18
CA ASP A 322 -12.42 -8.68 -0.55
C ASP A 322 -12.02 -7.29 -1.09
N HIS A 323 -10.96 -7.23 -1.89
CA HIS A 323 -10.58 -6.10 -2.73
C HIS A 323 -10.76 -6.41 -4.22
N PHE A 324 -10.96 -5.36 -5.02
CA PHE A 324 -10.85 -5.41 -6.47
C PHE A 324 -9.46 -4.90 -6.89
N GLY A 325 -8.97 -5.39 -8.04
CA GLY A 325 -7.68 -4.96 -8.59
C GLY A 325 -7.77 -3.59 -9.27
N VAL A 326 -6.63 -2.92 -9.37
CA VAL A 326 -6.47 -1.72 -10.20
C VAL A 326 -5.47 -2.02 -11.32
N GLU A 327 -5.91 -1.78 -12.55
CA GLU A 327 -5.08 -1.84 -13.75
C GLU A 327 -4.80 -0.44 -14.25
N ALA A 328 -3.53 -0.12 -14.48
CA ALA A 328 -3.12 1.12 -15.13
C ALA A 328 -2.23 0.84 -16.34
N VAL A 329 -2.37 1.64 -17.37
CA VAL A 329 -1.48 1.68 -18.54
C VAL A 329 -0.79 3.03 -18.55
N LEU A 330 0.52 3.02 -18.34
CA LEU A 330 1.37 4.19 -18.40
C LEU A 330 2.15 4.19 -19.72
N SER A 331 2.33 5.36 -20.35
CA SER A 331 3.18 5.54 -21.53
C SER A 331 3.93 6.85 -21.44
N LEU A 332 4.93 7.02 -22.30
CA LEU A 332 5.60 8.30 -22.40
C LEU A 332 4.75 9.29 -23.23
N GLY A 333 4.49 10.47 -22.68
CA GLY A 333 3.83 11.57 -23.35
C GLY A 333 4.66 12.16 -24.49
N ALA A 334 4.16 13.22 -25.11
CA ALA A 334 4.91 13.98 -26.11
C ALA A 334 6.21 14.57 -25.50
N PRO A 335 7.27 14.78 -26.29
CA PRO A 335 8.44 15.50 -25.81
C PRO A 335 8.04 16.89 -25.31
N SER A 336 8.59 17.31 -24.17
CA SER A 336 8.36 18.67 -23.68
C SER A 336 9.17 19.66 -24.55
N ASP A 337 8.50 20.62 -25.19
CA ASP A 337 9.11 21.67 -26.04
C ASP A 337 10.05 22.66 -25.31
N GLN A 338 10.42 22.37 -24.04
CA GLN A 338 11.33 23.22 -23.27
C GLN A 338 12.80 23.17 -23.75
N ALA A 339 13.13 22.41 -24.83
CA ALA A 339 14.47 22.35 -25.38
C ALA A 339 14.68 23.20 -26.62
N SER A 340 13.70 23.95 -27.12
CA SER A 340 13.81 24.72 -28.37
C SER A 340 13.25 26.12 -28.24
N THR A 341 13.97 27.02 -27.54
CA THR A 341 14.00 28.46 -27.87
C THR A 341 15.21 29.10 -27.19
N SER A 342 16.33 29.19 -27.90
CA SER A 342 17.13 30.39 -28.02
C SER A 342 18.40 30.08 -28.82
N GLY A 343 18.26 30.15 -30.16
CA GLY A 343 19.38 30.49 -31.03
C GLY A 343 19.53 32.01 -31.04
N GLY A 344 20.50 32.54 -30.30
CA GLY A 344 20.97 33.91 -30.36
C GLY A 344 22.25 34.01 -29.53
N PRO A 345 23.36 34.50 -30.13
CA PRO A 345 24.61 34.64 -29.39
C PRO A 345 24.59 35.95 -28.60
N THR A 346 24.62 35.92 -27.29
CA THR A 346 25.31 36.94 -26.47
C THR A 346 25.02 36.75 -24.98
N GLN A 347 26.10 36.88 -24.25
CA GLN A 347 26.24 37.00 -22.77
C GLN A 347 26.36 35.68 -22.00
N LEU A 348 27.58 35.56 -21.43
CA LEU A 348 27.95 34.68 -20.34
C LEU A 348 27.11 35.04 -19.08
N GLU A 349 25.84 34.64 -19.06
CA GLU A 349 25.06 34.56 -17.85
C GLU A 349 25.29 33.15 -17.26
N HIS A 350 25.65 33.13 -15.99
CA HIS A 350 25.71 31.88 -15.19
C HIS A 350 24.47 31.04 -15.50
N GLN A 351 24.65 29.95 -16.26
CA GLN A 351 23.62 28.93 -16.42
C GLN A 351 23.28 28.42 -15.01
N GLU A 352 22.19 28.92 -14.43
CA GLU A 352 21.56 28.23 -13.29
C GLU A 352 21.25 26.82 -13.80
N GLN A 353 21.98 25.83 -13.24
CA GLN A 353 21.65 24.41 -13.45
C GLN A 353 20.15 24.23 -13.18
N PRO A 354 19.42 23.45 -14.00
CA PRO A 354 18.01 23.22 -13.80
C PRO A 354 17.82 22.73 -12.35
N ARG A 355 17.14 23.54 -11.54
CA ARG A 355 16.87 23.19 -10.14
C ARG A 355 16.05 21.92 -10.13
N ILE A 356 16.66 20.84 -9.64
CA ILE A 356 15.98 19.56 -9.40
C ILE A 356 14.84 19.85 -8.44
N THR A 357 13.61 19.82 -8.93
CA THR A 357 12.42 19.98 -8.08
C THR A 357 12.18 18.67 -7.34
N THR A 358 12.59 18.60 -6.08
CA THR A 358 12.25 17.52 -5.16
C THR A 358 10.79 17.65 -4.72
N GLY A 359 10.14 16.54 -4.42
CA GLY A 359 8.82 16.53 -3.80
C GLY A 359 8.84 17.29 -2.48
N ARG A 360 7.86 18.18 -2.28
CA ARG A 360 7.76 19.03 -1.07
C ARG A 360 6.32 19.02 -0.56
N LEU A 361 6.19 18.92 0.76
CA LEU A 361 4.90 19.09 1.39
C LEU A 361 4.43 20.55 1.30
N SER A 362 3.15 20.75 1.02
CA SER A 362 2.48 22.03 1.18
C SER A 362 2.48 22.45 2.66
N SER A 363 2.42 23.76 2.92
CA SER A 363 2.33 24.24 4.30
C SER A 363 1.13 23.69 5.07
N GLU A 364 0.03 23.45 4.36
CA GLU A 364 -1.18 22.85 4.93
C GLU A 364 -0.94 21.38 5.32
N SER A 365 -0.45 20.55 4.40
CA SER A 365 -0.14 19.15 4.66
C SER A 365 0.89 18.97 5.76
N LEU A 366 1.90 19.83 5.78
CA LEU A 366 2.94 19.82 6.78
C LEU A 366 2.41 20.15 8.17
N ASN A 367 1.66 21.26 8.32
CA ASN A 367 1.12 21.66 9.62
C ASN A 367 0.10 20.66 10.16
N THR A 368 -0.80 20.17 9.28
CA THR A 368 -1.82 19.18 9.66
C THR A 368 -1.17 17.83 10.01
N GLY A 369 -0.16 17.41 9.24
CA GLY A 369 0.60 16.20 9.50
C GLY A 369 1.36 16.26 10.83
N LEU A 370 2.10 17.34 11.08
CA LEU A 370 2.80 17.56 12.36
C LEU A 370 1.82 17.54 13.53
N GLY A 371 0.66 18.21 13.41
CA GLY A 371 -0.38 18.20 14.44
C GLY A 371 -0.89 16.78 14.76
N ALA A 372 -1.16 15.96 13.73
CA ALA A 372 -1.60 14.59 13.90
C ALA A 372 -0.52 13.70 14.55
N LEU A 373 0.74 13.82 14.14
CA LEU A 373 1.86 13.08 14.73
C LEU A 373 2.11 13.49 16.18
N GLN A 374 2.04 14.78 16.51
CA GLN A 374 2.17 15.29 17.87
C GLN A 374 1.05 14.81 18.79
N GLN A 375 -0.20 14.77 18.29
CA GLN A 375 -1.34 14.23 19.04
C GLN A 375 -1.10 12.76 19.38
N HIS A 376 -0.69 11.96 18.39
CA HIS A 376 -0.37 10.56 18.62
C HIS A 376 0.82 10.36 19.57
N MET A 377 1.86 11.19 19.48
CA MET A 377 3.00 11.18 20.41
C MET A 377 2.54 11.35 21.87
N ARG A 378 1.61 12.28 22.12
CA ARG A 378 1.05 12.49 23.47
C ARG A 378 0.29 11.25 23.93
N HIS A 379 -0.53 10.67 23.07
CA HIS A 379 -1.28 9.45 23.37
C HIS A 379 -0.32 8.27 23.69
N ALA A 380 0.68 8.04 22.87
CA ALA A 380 1.70 7.01 23.08
C ALA A 380 2.44 7.20 24.42
N SER A 381 2.77 8.44 24.79
CA SER A 381 3.42 8.75 26.06
C SER A 381 2.52 8.43 27.27
N VAL A 382 1.24 8.77 27.23
CA VAL A 382 0.28 8.45 28.30
C VAL A 382 0.10 6.93 28.45
N THR A 383 -0.06 6.24 27.32
CA THR A 383 -0.21 4.78 27.28
C THR A 383 1.04 4.07 27.82
N ALA A 384 2.24 4.57 27.47
CA ALA A 384 3.51 4.07 28.00
C ALA A 384 3.58 4.18 29.51
N GLN A 385 3.22 5.33 30.07
CA GLN A 385 3.20 5.54 31.52
C GLN A 385 2.19 4.61 32.21
N PHE A 386 1.03 4.37 31.62
CA PHE A 386 0.05 3.43 32.14
C PHE A 386 0.63 2.00 32.21
N HIS A 387 1.26 1.53 31.14
CA HIS A 387 1.89 0.21 31.11
C HIS A 387 3.03 0.08 32.14
N LEU A 388 3.86 1.10 32.32
CA LEU A 388 4.94 1.11 33.32
C LEU A 388 4.39 1.13 34.74
N ARG A 389 3.24 1.79 35.00
CA ARG A 389 2.56 1.72 36.30
C ARG A 389 2.03 0.31 36.59
N LEU A 390 1.47 -0.37 35.60
CA LEU A 390 1.05 -1.77 35.74
C LEU A 390 2.24 -2.69 36.01
N PHE A 391 3.38 -2.46 35.35
CA PHE A 391 4.61 -3.18 35.65
C PHE A 391 5.05 -2.95 37.10
N ALA A 392 5.13 -1.68 37.56
CA ALA A 392 5.49 -1.36 38.93
C ALA A 392 4.54 -2.00 39.96
N ALA A 393 3.23 -1.99 39.68
CA ALA A 393 2.23 -2.66 40.49
C ALA A 393 2.46 -4.18 40.56
N SER A 394 2.85 -4.82 39.45
CA SER A 394 3.13 -6.27 39.42
C SER A 394 4.32 -6.65 40.29
N ILE A 395 5.37 -5.81 40.34
CA ILE A 395 6.54 -6.04 41.22
C ILE A 395 6.14 -6.08 42.71
N VAL A 396 5.16 -5.25 43.09
CA VAL A 396 4.65 -5.22 44.45
C VAL A 396 3.66 -6.39 44.70
N PHE A 397 2.80 -6.67 43.73
CA PHE A 397 1.71 -7.63 43.90
C PHE A 397 2.18 -9.08 43.95
N VAL A 398 3.25 -9.47 43.22
CA VAL A 398 3.80 -10.84 43.24
C VAL A 398 4.28 -11.25 44.66
N PRO A 399 5.11 -10.47 45.36
CA PRO A 399 5.49 -10.82 46.73
C PRO A 399 4.29 -10.79 47.72
N VAL A 400 3.33 -9.89 47.53
CA VAL A 400 2.10 -9.89 48.35
C VAL A 400 1.31 -11.20 48.20
N LEU A 401 1.16 -11.71 46.97
CA LEU A 401 0.54 -13.01 46.73
C LEU A 401 1.31 -14.16 47.39
N ALA A 402 2.63 -14.15 47.33
CA ALA A 402 3.48 -15.16 47.95
C ALA A 402 3.34 -15.16 49.47
N ILE A 403 3.31 -13.98 50.10
CA ILE A 403 3.07 -13.82 51.54
C ILE A 403 1.66 -14.30 51.88
N ALA A 404 0.64 -13.87 51.16
CA ALA A 404 -0.75 -14.24 51.38
C ALA A 404 -0.95 -15.78 51.28
N ALA A 405 -0.28 -16.45 50.35
CA ALA A 405 -0.28 -17.89 50.22
C ALA A 405 0.26 -18.60 51.46
N SER A 406 1.17 -17.96 52.21
CA SER A 406 1.75 -18.53 53.42
C SER A 406 0.81 -18.48 54.62
N PHE A 407 -0.11 -17.52 54.68
CA PHE A 407 -1.01 -17.28 55.79
C PHE A 407 -2.44 -17.80 55.56
N GLN A 408 -2.81 -18.18 54.34
CA GLN A 408 -4.16 -18.67 54.07
C GLN A 408 -4.40 -20.06 54.68
N PRO A 409 -5.60 -20.32 55.30
CA PRO A 409 -5.85 -21.53 56.06
C PRO A 409 -6.07 -22.79 55.23
N LEU A 410 -6.54 -22.67 53.98
CA LEU A 410 -6.92 -23.77 53.09
C LEU A 410 -5.79 -24.11 52.13
N LYS A 411 -4.81 -24.90 52.59
CA LYS A 411 -3.57 -25.16 51.83
C LYS A 411 -3.78 -25.74 50.43
N TYR A 412 -4.87 -26.43 50.20
CA TYR A 412 -5.22 -26.93 48.86
C TYR A 412 -5.57 -25.83 47.84
N LEU A 413 -5.74 -24.57 48.26
CA LEU A 413 -5.94 -23.41 47.40
C LEU A 413 -4.63 -22.68 47.01
N ASN A 414 -3.47 -23.11 47.50
CA ASN A 414 -2.19 -22.46 47.21
C ASN A 414 -1.86 -22.41 45.73
N TRP A 415 -2.34 -23.36 44.93
CA TRP A 415 -2.16 -23.34 43.47
C TRP A 415 -2.77 -22.11 42.84
N ILE A 416 -3.87 -21.54 43.38
CA ILE A 416 -4.49 -20.31 42.88
C ILE A 416 -3.52 -19.13 43.03
N PHE A 417 -2.90 -18.99 44.22
CA PHE A 417 -1.92 -17.94 44.46
C PHE A 417 -0.69 -18.09 43.54
N THR A 418 -0.25 -19.33 43.32
CA THR A 418 0.84 -19.61 42.39
C THR A 418 0.48 -19.21 40.98
N LEU A 419 -0.68 -19.60 40.46
CA LEU A 419 -1.15 -19.22 39.13
C LEU A 419 -1.32 -17.70 38.98
N LEU A 420 -1.91 -17.03 39.97
CA LEU A 420 -2.04 -15.56 39.98
C LEU A 420 -0.68 -14.88 39.99
N GLY A 421 0.29 -15.41 40.78
CA GLY A 421 1.66 -14.88 40.78
C GLY A 421 2.35 -15.03 39.43
N VAL A 422 2.27 -16.20 38.80
CA VAL A 422 2.82 -16.44 37.46
C VAL A 422 2.16 -15.53 36.43
N ALA A 423 0.83 -15.47 36.44
CA ALA A 423 0.09 -14.59 35.49
C ALA A 423 0.44 -13.10 35.68
N THR A 424 0.54 -12.66 36.94
CA THR A 424 0.95 -11.27 37.26
C THR A 424 2.37 -10.99 36.83
N GLY A 425 3.31 -11.90 37.04
CA GLY A 425 4.69 -11.79 36.61
C GLY A 425 4.81 -11.72 35.08
N PHE A 426 4.10 -12.59 34.37
CA PHE A 426 4.05 -12.57 32.90
C PHE A 426 3.45 -11.26 32.37
N MET A 427 2.32 -10.82 32.95
CA MET A 427 1.71 -9.54 32.60
C MET A 427 2.67 -8.38 32.88
N GLY A 428 3.33 -8.37 34.04
CA GLY A 428 4.28 -7.33 34.41
C GLY A 428 5.44 -7.23 33.41
N THR A 429 6.04 -8.37 33.03
CA THR A 429 7.12 -8.40 32.03
C THR A 429 6.63 -7.90 30.67
N THR A 430 5.42 -8.29 30.27
CA THR A 430 4.81 -7.80 29.02
C THR A 430 4.60 -6.29 29.08
N MET A 431 4.09 -5.75 30.19
CA MET A 431 3.88 -4.32 30.38
C MET A 431 5.19 -3.52 30.42
N LEU A 432 6.26 -4.09 30.97
CA LEU A 432 7.59 -3.50 30.87
C LEU A 432 8.06 -3.39 29.41
N TYR A 433 7.97 -4.51 28.68
CA TYR A 433 8.41 -4.54 27.28
C TYR A 433 7.62 -3.54 26.43
N VAL A 434 6.30 -3.51 26.54
CA VAL A 434 5.45 -2.63 25.73
C VAL A 434 5.59 -1.18 26.17
N GLY A 435 5.58 -0.89 27.47
CA GLY A 435 5.66 0.49 27.98
C GLY A 435 7.05 1.13 27.88
N PHE A 436 8.10 0.32 27.89
CA PHE A 436 9.47 0.84 27.77
C PHE A 436 10.04 0.66 26.36
N VAL A 437 10.16 -0.58 25.87
CA VAL A 437 10.81 -0.84 24.58
C VAL A 437 9.92 -0.39 23.43
N GLY A 438 8.69 -0.92 23.36
CA GLY A 438 7.75 -0.64 22.28
C GLY A 438 7.39 0.85 22.18
N ALA A 439 7.03 1.46 23.32
CA ALA A 439 6.64 2.86 23.33
C ALA A 439 7.81 3.82 23.05
N ARG A 440 9.02 3.53 23.52
CA ARG A 440 10.20 4.34 23.17
C ARG A 440 10.55 4.25 21.69
N TRP A 441 10.44 3.05 21.12
CA TRP A 441 10.60 2.85 19.68
C TRP A 441 9.59 3.67 18.89
N GLU A 442 8.30 3.58 19.26
CA GLU A 442 7.21 4.32 18.62
C GLU A 442 7.44 5.84 18.71
N MET A 443 7.68 6.36 19.91
CA MET A 443 7.93 7.78 20.12
C MET A 443 9.19 8.27 19.41
N GLY A 444 10.26 7.48 19.38
CA GLY A 444 11.49 7.80 18.65
C GLY A 444 11.26 7.88 17.14
N SER A 445 10.47 6.95 16.59
CA SER A 445 10.12 6.93 15.18
C SER A 445 9.25 8.13 14.78
N LEU A 446 8.25 8.47 15.61
CA LEU A 446 7.41 9.67 15.41
C LEU A 446 8.26 10.94 15.43
N ARG A 447 9.14 11.08 16.44
CA ARG A 447 10.03 12.25 16.55
C ARG A 447 10.91 12.40 15.33
N ASN A 448 11.52 11.30 14.87
CA ASN A 448 12.36 11.35 13.67
C ASN A 448 11.62 11.87 12.44
N VAL A 449 10.37 11.43 12.21
CA VAL A 449 9.56 11.93 11.08
C VAL A 449 9.20 13.41 11.28
N MET A 450 8.82 13.81 12.49
CA MET A 450 8.50 15.22 12.80
C MET A 450 9.71 16.13 12.61
N ASP A 451 10.89 15.75 13.12
CA ASP A 451 12.13 16.53 12.97
C ASP A 451 12.51 16.69 11.48
N GLU A 452 12.34 15.63 10.67
CA GLU A 452 12.55 15.70 9.22
C GLU A 452 11.55 16.65 8.53
N MET A 453 10.27 16.59 8.90
CA MET A 453 9.22 17.49 8.37
C MET A 453 9.48 18.95 8.77
N GLU A 454 9.90 19.22 10.00
CA GLU A 454 10.26 20.55 10.49
C GLU A 454 11.48 21.11 9.77
N ALA A 455 12.51 20.27 9.52
CA ALA A 455 13.67 20.67 8.73
C ALA A 455 13.32 21.00 7.28
N GLU A 456 12.33 20.28 6.69
CA GLU A 456 11.81 20.57 5.36
C GLU A 456 11.07 21.92 5.34
N ALA A 457 10.26 22.19 6.37
CA ALA A 457 9.60 23.48 6.55
C ALA A 457 10.57 24.66 6.67
N ALA A 458 11.62 24.47 7.47
CA ALA A 458 12.65 25.50 7.66
C ALA A 458 13.36 25.85 6.34
N ARG A 459 13.72 24.82 5.55
CA ARG A 459 14.32 25.02 4.21
C ARG A 459 13.39 25.76 3.25
N ALA A 460 12.09 25.47 3.27
CA ALA A 460 11.11 26.13 2.43
C ALA A 460 11.00 27.63 2.75
N ARG A 461 11.03 28.00 4.05
CA ARG A 461 10.99 29.39 4.50
C ARG A 461 12.24 30.17 4.07
N THR A 462 13.43 29.61 4.21
CA THR A 462 14.70 30.23 3.82
C THR A 462 14.76 30.45 2.31
N SER A 463 14.35 29.47 1.52
CA SER A 463 14.31 29.58 0.05
C SER A 463 13.30 30.63 -0.45
N GLY A 464 12.21 30.86 0.29
CA GLY A 464 11.23 31.93 -0.01
C GLY A 464 11.73 33.33 0.35
N HIS A 465 12.63 33.45 1.33
CA HIS A 465 13.23 34.73 1.75
C HIS A 465 14.24 35.22 0.72
N PHE A 466 15.05 34.32 0.16
CA PHE A 466 16.01 34.64 -0.91
C PHE A 466 15.36 35.03 -2.27
N ARG A 467 14.05 34.80 -2.44
CA ARG A 467 13.32 35.26 -3.64
C ARG A 467 12.67 36.63 -3.50
N ARG A 468 12.69 37.25 -2.31
CA ARG A 468 12.11 38.56 -2.03
C ARG A 468 13.16 39.67 -1.84
N THR A 469 14.44 39.34 -1.85
CA THR A 469 15.58 40.23 -1.89
C THR A 469 16.31 40.12 -3.21
#